data_e91ddd3444501f3083dbfa2fe65b9270
#
_entry.id   e91ddd3444501f3083dbfa2fe65b9270
#
_cell.length_a   1.000
_cell.length_b   1.000
_cell.length_c   1.000
_cell.angle_alpha   90.00
_cell.angle_beta   90.00
_cell.angle_gamma   90.00
#
_symmetry.space_group_name_H-M   'P 1'
#
loop_
_entity.id
_entity.type
_entity.pdbx_description
1 polymer ?
#
loop_
_entity_poly.entity_id
_entity_poly.type
_entity_poly.pdbx_seq_one_letter_code
_entity_poly.pdbx_strand_id
1 'polypeptide(L)'
;MFKMAITKQRRRKAMNILLICAAGMSTSLLVTKMQEAAKQKGIEANIWAVSADEAKSHLDQADVVLIGPQIRYKLAAFKKEGEARGIPVDVINPADYGRVNGSGVLDFALRLKK
;
A
#
# COMPACT_ATOMS: atom_id res chain seq x y z
N MET A 1 -12.37 30.04 8.90
CA MET A 1 -11.98 29.67 8.72
C MET A 1 -11.78 28.94 8.29
N PHE A 2 -11.70 28.71 8.45
CA PHE A 2 -11.32 28.11 8.01
C PHE A 2 -10.87 27.57 7.81
N LYS A 3 -11.06 27.83 7.81
CA LYS A 3 -10.58 27.33 7.69
C LYS A 3 -10.17 26.70 7.80
N MET A 4 -10.25 26.81 8.06
CA MET A 4 -9.71 26.14 8.28
C MET A 4 -9.64 25.23 8.25
N ALA A 5 -9.92 25.65 8.88
CA ALA A 5 -9.63 24.51 9.06
C ALA A 5 -9.40 23.62 8.09
N ILE A 6 -9.65 23.61 7.43
CA ILE A 6 -9.29 22.95 6.47
C ILE A 6 -7.95 22.68 6.34
N THR A 7 -7.33 23.33 6.79
CA THR A 7 -6.02 23.23 6.71
C THR A 7 -5.42 22.08 7.34
N LYS A 8 -5.90 21.59 8.42
CA LYS A 8 -5.31 20.52 9.04
C LYS A 8 -5.33 19.29 8.27
N GLN A 9 -6.23 19.10 7.44
CA GLN A 9 -6.25 17.94 6.65
C GLN A 9 -5.07 17.85 5.80
N ARG A 10 -4.58 18.92 5.34
CA ARG A 10 -3.47 18.91 4.48
C ARG A 10 -2.29 18.32 5.14
N ARG A 11 -2.09 18.59 6.37
CA ARG A 11 -0.97 18.08 7.06
C ARG A 11 -1.10 16.61 7.28
N ARG A 12 -2.33 16.16 7.37
CA ARG A 12 -2.57 14.79 7.63
C ARG A 12 -2.89 14.06 6.37
N LYS A 13 -2.20 14.37 5.34
CA LYS A 13 -2.42 13.66 4.12
C LYS A 13 -2.50 12.19 4.34
N ALA A 14 -3.45 11.53 3.74
CA ALA A 14 -3.58 10.10 3.81
C ALA A 14 -2.43 9.44 3.10
N MET A 15 -1.96 8.32 3.63
CA MET A 15 -0.94 7.54 2.96
C MET A 15 -1.61 6.63 1.96
N ASN A 16 -1.15 6.64 0.72
CA ASN A 16 -1.73 5.82 -0.33
C ASN A 16 -0.90 4.57 -0.52
N ILE A 17 -1.47 3.43 -0.19
CA ILE A 17 -0.77 2.14 -0.24
C ILE A 17 -1.39 1.28 -1.31
N LEU A 18 -0.61 0.93 -2.32
CA LEU A 18 -1.07 0.10 -3.42
C LEU A 18 -0.53 -1.31 -3.27
N LEU A 19 -1.41 -2.30 -3.33
CA LEU A 19 -1.01 -3.69 -3.33
C LEU A 19 -1.17 -4.24 -4.74
N ILE A 20 -0.16 -4.93 -5.22
CA ILE A 20 -0.19 -5.55 -6.55
C ILE A 20 -0.21 -7.05 -6.37
N CYS A 21 -1.18 -7.71 -6.97
CA CYS A 21 -1.31 -9.15 -6.81
C CYS A 21 -1.61 -9.83 -8.13
N ALA A 22 -1.49 -11.15 -8.14
CA ALA A 22 -1.71 -11.90 -9.37
C ALA A 22 -3.19 -11.97 -9.72
N ALA A 23 -4.02 -12.33 -8.75
CA ALA A 23 -5.42 -12.55 -9.03
C ALA A 23 -6.36 -11.59 -8.33
N GLY A 24 -5.93 -10.97 -7.31
CA GLY A 24 -6.74 -9.97 -6.64
C GLY A 24 -7.69 -10.46 -5.57
N MET A 25 -8.06 -11.71 -5.61
CA MET A 25 -9.10 -12.17 -4.72
C MET A 25 -8.68 -12.27 -3.26
N SER A 26 -7.59 -12.96 -2.98
CA SER A 26 -7.17 -13.11 -1.60
C SER A 26 -6.65 -11.79 -1.04
N THR A 27 -6.28 -10.88 -1.90
CA THR A 27 -5.76 -9.60 -1.46
C THR A 27 -6.86 -8.69 -0.95
N SER A 28 -8.10 -8.92 -1.36
CA SER A 28 -9.22 -8.12 -0.89
C SER A 28 -9.37 -8.20 0.63
N LEU A 29 -9.24 -9.40 1.18
CA LEU A 29 -9.35 -9.54 2.62
C LEU A 29 -8.20 -8.86 3.33
N LEU A 30 -7.00 -8.96 2.76
CA LEU A 30 -5.85 -8.30 3.35
C LEU A 30 -6.04 -6.78 3.36
N VAL A 31 -6.56 -6.23 2.27
CA VAL A 31 -6.83 -4.80 2.20
C VAL A 31 -7.79 -4.40 3.32
N THR A 32 -8.85 -5.16 3.52
CA THR A 32 -9.80 -4.87 4.58
C THR A 32 -9.13 -4.89 5.95
N LYS A 33 -8.29 -5.89 6.19
CA LYS A 33 -7.60 -5.97 7.47
C LYS A 33 -6.61 -4.84 7.68
N MET A 34 -5.98 -4.40 6.61
CA MET A 34 -5.07 -3.26 6.70
C MET A 34 -5.85 -1.98 6.99
N GLN A 35 -7.00 -1.82 6.37
CA GLN A 35 -7.83 -0.65 6.62
C GLN A 35 -8.30 -0.62 8.06
N GLU A 36 -8.68 -1.77 8.60
CA GLU A 36 -9.08 -1.85 10.00
C GLU A 36 -7.92 -1.50 10.92
N ALA A 37 -6.72 -2.01 10.60
CA ALA A 37 -5.55 -1.72 11.42
C ALA A 37 -5.22 -0.24 11.38
N ALA A 38 -5.33 0.40 10.23
CA ALA A 38 -5.05 1.83 10.11
C ALA A 38 -6.02 2.63 10.98
N LYS A 39 -7.28 2.23 10.98
CA LYS A 39 -8.27 2.90 11.76
C LYS A 39 -7.96 2.79 13.25
N GLN A 40 -7.57 1.59 13.69
CA GLN A 40 -7.24 1.37 15.08
C GLN A 40 -6.02 2.16 15.52
N LYS A 41 -5.10 2.38 14.60
CA LYS A 41 -3.89 3.12 14.93
C LYS A 41 -4.04 4.63 14.72
N GLY A 42 -5.21 5.05 14.27
CA GLY A 42 -5.43 6.47 14.03
C GLY A 42 -4.69 7.00 12.82
N ILE A 43 -4.40 6.15 11.85
CA ILE A 43 -3.68 6.52 10.64
C ILE A 43 -4.64 6.64 9.49
N GLU A 44 -4.56 7.72 8.75
CA GLU A 44 -5.35 7.85 7.54
C GLU A 44 -4.60 7.20 6.39
N ALA A 45 -5.21 6.22 5.79
CA ALA A 45 -4.58 5.50 4.68
C ALA A 45 -5.62 5.09 3.66
N ASN A 46 -5.26 5.26 2.39
CA ASN A 46 -6.05 4.74 1.30
C ASN A 46 -5.33 3.49 0.83
N ILE A 47 -5.98 2.35 0.93
CA ILE A 47 -5.36 1.07 0.63
C ILE A 47 -6.20 0.36 -0.40
N TRP A 48 -5.58 -0.02 -1.51
CA TRP A 48 -6.31 -0.74 -2.56
C TRP A 48 -5.38 -1.71 -3.25
N ALA A 49 -5.97 -2.65 -3.96
CA ALA A 49 -5.21 -3.69 -4.63
C ALA A 49 -5.61 -3.74 -6.10
N VAL A 50 -4.64 -4.01 -6.95
CA VAL A 50 -4.88 -4.18 -8.38
C VAL A 50 -4.05 -5.35 -8.88
N SER A 51 -4.36 -5.83 -10.08
CA SER A 51 -3.55 -6.87 -10.69
C SER A 51 -2.30 -6.23 -11.27
N ALA A 52 -1.31 -7.07 -11.57
CA ALA A 52 -0.08 -6.57 -12.16
C ALA A 52 -0.34 -5.85 -13.48
N ASP A 53 -1.32 -6.30 -14.23
CA ASP A 53 -1.62 -5.69 -15.52
C ASP A 53 -2.11 -4.26 -15.39
N GLU A 54 -2.79 -3.95 -14.30
CA GLU A 54 -3.34 -2.61 -14.11
C GLU A 54 -2.44 -1.72 -13.27
N ALA A 55 -1.41 -2.28 -12.68
CA ALA A 55 -0.63 -1.58 -11.68
C ALA A 55 -0.01 -0.28 -12.20
N LYS A 56 0.47 -0.29 -13.41
CA LYS A 56 1.15 0.88 -13.94
C LYS A 56 0.30 2.14 -13.93
N SER A 57 -0.97 1.99 -14.21
CA SER A 57 -1.85 3.16 -14.23
C SER A 57 -2.16 3.68 -12.84
N HIS A 58 -1.81 2.93 -11.80
CA HIS A 58 -2.06 3.33 -10.43
C HIS A 58 -0.82 3.82 -9.70
N LEU A 59 0.37 3.59 -10.26
CA LEU A 59 1.60 3.90 -9.55
C LEU A 59 1.73 5.35 -9.15
N ASP A 60 1.31 6.25 -10.00
CA ASP A 60 1.46 7.68 -9.70
C ASP A 60 0.65 8.13 -8.50
N GLN A 61 -0.34 7.35 -8.12
CA GLN A 61 -1.19 7.71 -6.99
C GLN A 61 -0.70 7.12 -5.68
N ALA A 62 0.28 6.24 -5.73
CA ALA A 62 0.72 5.52 -4.54
C ALA A 62 1.89 6.20 -3.85
N ASP A 63 1.92 6.07 -2.53
CA ASP A 63 3.07 6.50 -1.74
C ASP A 63 3.96 5.31 -1.45
N VAL A 64 3.39 4.11 -1.39
CA VAL A 64 4.11 2.89 -1.15
C VAL A 64 3.46 1.80 -1.98
N VAL A 65 4.27 0.91 -2.55
CA VAL A 65 3.77 -0.19 -3.35
C VAL A 65 4.24 -1.51 -2.74
N LEU A 66 3.30 -2.42 -2.51
CA LEU A 66 3.61 -3.73 -1.95
C LEU A 66 3.19 -4.80 -2.94
N ILE A 67 4.07 -5.76 -3.16
CA ILE A 67 3.82 -6.82 -4.14
C ILE A 67 3.52 -8.13 -3.43
N GLY A 68 2.48 -8.80 -3.87
CA GLY A 68 2.13 -10.09 -3.31
C GLY A 68 3.24 -11.11 -3.54
N PRO A 69 3.47 -12.02 -2.57
CA PRO A 69 4.56 -12.98 -2.69
C PRO A 69 4.47 -13.88 -3.90
N GLN A 70 3.26 -14.10 -4.42
CA GLN A 70 3.09 -14.99 -5.57
C GLN A 70 3.72 -14.44 -6.83
N ILE A 71 3.90 -13.12 -6.89
CA ILE A 71 4.49 -12.51 -8.07
C ILE A 71 5.74 -11.73 -7.71
N ARG A 72 6.47 -12.21 -6.71
CA ARG A 72 7.69 -11.51 -6.29
C ARG A 72 8.73 -11.45 -7.40
N TYR A 73 8.62 -12.31 -8.40
CA TYR A 73 9.56 -12.27 -9.52
C TYR A 73 9.41 -10.97 -10.34
N LYS A 74 8.33 -10.23 -10.08
CA LYS A 74 8.13 -8.95 -10.76
C LYS A 74 8.69 -7.78 -9.96
N LEU A 75 9.28 -8.06 -8.80
CA LEU A 75 9.76 -6.98 -7.93
C LEU A 75 10.73 -6.05 -8.63
N ALA A 76 11.69 -6.61 -9.36
CA ALA A 76 12.71 -5.77 -10.00
C ALA A 76 12.09 -4.78 -10.97
N ALA A 77 11.11 -5.22 -11.75
CA ALA A 77 10.46 -4.35 -12.72
C ALA A 77 9.69 -3.23 -12.03
N PHE A 78 8.92 -3.58 -11.00
CA PHE A 78 8.16 -2.55 -10.30
C PHE A 78 9.04 -1.63 -9.47
N LYS A 79 10.13 -2.17 -8.95
CA LYS A 79 11.06 -1.36 -8.18
C LYS A 79 11.66 -0.27 -9.06
N LYS A 80 11.97 -0.63 -10.29
CA LYS A 80 12.48 0.32 -11.24
C LYS A 80 11.47 1.43 -11.53
N GLU A 81 10.21 1.04 -11.71
CA GLU A 81 9.15 2.02 -11.93
C GLU A 81 8.97 2.92 -10.71
N GLY A 82 9.07 2.32 -9.53
CA GLY A 82 8.93 3.09 -8.30
C GLY A 82 10.08 4.07 -8.11
N GLU A 83 11.30 3.66 -8.43
CA GLU A 83 12.45 4.53 -8.29
C GLU A 83 12.33 5.74 -9.19
N ALA A 84 11.80 5.57 -10.38
CA ALA A 84 11.61 6.69 -11.29
C ALA A 84 10.64 7.72 -10.72
N ARG A 85 9.79 7.30 -9.79
CA ARG A 85 8.76 8.16 -9.19
C ARG A 85 9.05 8.48 -7.74
N GLY A 86 10.13 7.97 -7.18
CA GLY A 86 10.43 8.19 -5.77
C GLY A 86 9.53 7.42 -4.83
N ILE A 87 9.02 6.27 -5.27
CA ILE A 87 8.08 5.47 -4.50
C ILE A 87 8.75 4.16 -4.08
N PRO A 88 8.77 3.84 -2.77
CA PRO A 88 9.34 2.56 -2.34
C PRO A 88 8.45 1.39 -2.75
N VAL A 89 9.07 0.31 -3.19
CA VAL A 89 8.39 -0.90 -3.64
C VAL A 89 9.06 -2.10 -3.00
N ASP A 90 8.28 -2.99 -2.42
CA ASP A 90 8.85 -4.21 -1.85
C ASP A 90 7.80 -5.32 -1.84
N VAL A 91 8.22 -6.52 -1.50
CA VAL A 91 7.35 -7.70 -1.47
C VAL A 91 6.81 -7.90 -0.06
N ILE A 92 5.54 -8.25 0.04
CA ILE A 92 4.90 -8.54 1.32
C ILE A 92 5.49 -9.83 1.88
N ASN A 93 5.77 -9.85 3.17
CA ASN A 93 6.26 -11.04 3.85
C ASN A 93 5.25 -12.18 3.63
N PRO A 94 5.69 -13.34 3.13
CA PRO A 94 4.75 -14.43 2.84
C PRO A 94 3.97 -14.90 4.06
N ALA A 95 4.56 -14.88 5.24
CA ALA A 95 3.87 -15.30 6.44
C ALA A 95 2.74 -14.34 6.79
N ASP A 96 3.02 -13.05 6.69
CA ASP A 96 2.00 -12.04 6.96
C ASP A 96 0.90 -12.09 5.92
N TYR A 97 1.26 -12.34 4.67
CA TYR A 97 0.28 -12.44 3.61
C TYR A 97 -0.62 -13.66 3.83
N GLY A 98 -0.03 -14.80 4.17
CA GLY A 98 -0.78 -16.02 4.37
C GLY A 98 -1.71 -15.96 5.56
N ARG A 99 -1.33 -15.22 6.60
CA ARG A 99 -2.19 -15.08 7.78
C ARG A 99 -3.12 -13.91 7.67
N VAL A 100 -3.06 -13.18 6.58
CA VAL A 100 -3.86 -11.98 6.38
C VAL A 100 -3.62 -11.02 7.54
N ASN A 101 -2.35 -10.84 7.89
CA ASN A 101 -1.96 -9.99 9.01
C ASN A 101 -1.90 -8.53 8.58
N GLY A 102 -3.07 -7.90 8.53
CA GLY A 102 -3.18 -6.52 8.06
C GLY A 102 -2.33 -5.55 8.85
N SER A 103 -2.25 -5.72 10.15
CA SER A 103 -1.47 -4.83 10.99
C SER A 103 0.02 -4.94 10.68
N GLY A 104 0.51 -6.16 10.49
CA GLY A 104 1.92 -6.36 10.16
C GLY A 104 2.28 -5.80 8.80
N VAL A 105 1.40 -6.00 7.82
CA VAL A 105 1.65 -5.48 6.47
C VAL A 105 1.60 -3.96 6.47
N LEU A 106 0.65 -3.39 7.23
CA LEU A 106 0.56 -1.94 7.33
C LEU A 106 1.84 -1.36 7.96
N ASP A 107 2.33 -1.98 9.03
CA ASP A 107 3.56 -1.52 9.68
C ASP A 107 4.73 -1.58 8.72
N PHE A 108 4.79 -2.62 7.90
CA PHE A 108 5.83 -2.76 6.89
C PHE A 108 5.76 -1.60 5.90
N ALA A 109 4.57 -1.27 5.43
CA ALA A 109 4.39 -0.16 4.49
C ALA A 109 4.84 1.16 5.11
N LEU A 110 4.50 1.36 6.38
CA LEU A 110 4.88 2.61 7.05
C LEU A 110 6.38 2.72 7.19
N ARG A 111 7.06 1.59 7.45
CA ARG A 111 8.50 1.61 7.56
C ARG A 111 9.17 1.91 6.22
N LEU A 112 8.61 1.39 5.14
CA LEU A 112 9.16 1.64 3.82
C LEU A 112 9.07 3.10 3.44
N LYS A 113 8.00 3.74 3.85
CA LYS A 113 7.77 5.12 3.46
C LYS A 113 8.69 6.09 4.19
N LYS A 114 9.16 5.69 5.35
CA LYS A 114 10.07 6.54 6.07
C LYS A 114 11.36 6.76 5.31
#